data_a526dde7dc73a67ed36bf771d895dda5
#
_entry.id   a526dde7dc73a67ed36bf771d895dda5
#
_cell.length_a   1.000
_cell.length_b   1.000
_cell.length_c   1.000
_cell.angle_alpha   90.00
_cell.angle_beta   90.00
_cell.angle_gamma   90.00
#
_symmetry.space_group_name_H-M   'P 1'
#
loop_
_entity.id
_entity.type
_entity.pdbx_description
1 polymer ?
#
loop_
_entity_poly.entity_id
_entity_poly.type
_entity_poly.pdbx_seq_one_letter_code
_entity_poly.pdbx_strand_id
1 'polypeptide(L)'
;MKNKIFVIFGSTLFIFCFIIFYKGLQKPNKYEPVLEGEINLPNFTSYDFFSNEKIFSEELIKEGSYYIINVWASWCTPCRVEHNFLMSLKNKNFKLIGINYKDNKNSAILFLQELGNPYSKILSDKNGTLSIELGAY
;
A
#
# COMPACT_ATOMS: atom_id res chain seq x y z
N MET A 1 -12.47 -45.57 36.24
CA MET A 1 -13.38 -45.16 35.14
C MET A 1 -13.43 -43.64 34.92
N LYS A 2 -13.42 -42.82 35.98
CA LYS A 2 -13.49 -41.31 35.89
C LYS A 2 -12.34 -40.74 35.01
N ASN A 3 -11.10 -41.16 35.13
CA ASN A 3 -9.97 -40.63 34.39
C ASN A 3 -10.07 -40.88 32.87
N LYS A 4 -10.66 -41.99 32.43
CA LYS A 4 -10.84 -42.26 30.99
C LYS A 4 -11.87 -41.33 30.38
N ILE A 5 -12.93 -40.96 31.13
CA ILE A 5 -13.95 -40.01 30.64
C ILE A 5 -13.35 -38.63 30.47
N PHE A 6 -12.51 -38.17 31.43
CA PHE A 6 -11.81 -36.86 31.30
C PHE A 6 -10.87 -36.81 30.09
N VAL A 7 -10.14 -37.90 29.83
CA VAL A 7 -9.24 -37.98 28.67
C VAL A 7 -10.05 -37.93 27.37
N ILE A 8 -11.16 -38.69 27.29
CA ILE A 8 -12.02 -38.66 26.10
C ILE A 8 -12.62 -37.28 25.88
N PHE A 9 -13.13 -36.61 26.93
CA PHE A 9 -13.70 -35.27 26.83
C PHE A 9 -12.65 -34.26 26.43
N GLY A 10 -11.43 -34.31 26.98
CA GLY A 10 -10.34 -33.41 26.60
C GLY A 10 -9.90 -33.59 25.15
N SER A 11 -9.80 -34.84 24.67
CA SER A 11 -9.43 -35.09 23.27
C SER A 11 -10.51 -34.68 22.29
N THR A 12 -11.80 -34.86 22.60
CA THR A 12 -12.89 -34.37 21.73
C THR A 12 -12.94 -32.86 21.65
N LEU A 13 -12.74 -32.17 22.77
CA LEU A 13 -12.67 -30.70 22.80
C LEU A 13 -11.47 -30.19 21.98
N PHE A 14 -10.31 -30.84 22.11
CA PHE A 14 -9.12 -30.48 21.36
C PHE A 14 -9.32 -30.64 19.84
N ILE A 15 -9.89 -31.78 19.41
CA ILE A 15 -10.21 -32.04 18.00
C ILE A 15 -11.21 -31.00 17.47
N PHE A 16 -12.21 -30.64 18.26
CA PHE A 16 -13.22 -29.64 17.88
C PHE A 16 -12.59 -28.26 17.70
N CYS A 17 -11.75 -27.80 18.63
CA CYS A 17 -11.01 -26.56 18.50
C CYS A 17 -10.07 -26.57 17.29
N PHE A 18 -9.39 -27.69 17.04
CA PHE A 18 -8.50 -27.85 15.89
C PHE A 18 -9.25 -27.74 14.55
N ILE A 19 -10.45 -28.34 14.46
CA ILE A 19 -11.30 -28.25 13.25
C ILE A 19 -11.75 -26.80 13.00
N ILE A 20 -12.15 -26.09 14.07
CA ILE A 20 -12.56 -24.67 13.92
C ILE A 20 -11.38 -23.82 13.46
N PHE A 21 -10.20 -24.01 14.05
CA PHE A 21 -9.00 -23.27 13.68
C PHE A 21 -8.56 -23.60 12.25
N TYR A 22 -8.57 -24.87 11.88
CA TYR A 22 -8.25 -25.31 10.52
C TYR A 22 -9.21 -24.74 9.47
N LYS A 23 -10.54 -24.74 9.75
CA LYS A 23 -11.52 -24.11 8.86
C LYS A 23 -11.36 -22.59 8.79
N GLY A 24 -10.96 -21.94 9.88
CA GLY A 24 -10.64 -20.51 9.92
C GLY A 24 -9.45 -20.16 9.03
N LEU A 25 -8.41 -21.00 9.04
CA LEU A 25 -7.23 -20.82 8.19
C LEU A 25 -7.49 -21.11 6.70
N GLN A 26 -8.48 -21.94 6.37
CA GLN A 26 -8.83 -22.26 4.99
C GLN A 26 -9.68 -21.19 4.29
N LYS A 27 -10.19 -20.22 5.04
CA LYS A 27 -10.78 -19.01 4.46
C LYS A 27 -9.72 -17.92 4.44
N PRO A 28 -8.83 -17.86 3.43
CA PRO A 28 -8.07 -16.65 3.25
C PRO A 28 -9.12 -15.56 3.09
N ASN A 29 -9.05 -14.51 3.92
CA ASN A 29 -9.71 -13.26 3.62
C ASN A 29 -9.09 -12.76 2.32
N LYS A 30 -9.55 -13.31 1.19
CA LYS A 30 -9.23 -12.79 -0.11
C LYS A 30 -9.94 -11.44 -0.15
N TYR A 31 -9.20 -10.41 0.20
CA TYR A 31 -9.62 -9.05 -0.07
C TYR A 31 -9.73 -8.96 -1.59
N GLU A 32 -10.94 -9.09 -2.09
CA GLU A 32 -11.25 -8.69 -3.46
C GLU A 32 -11.57 -7.21 -3.37
N PRO A 33 -10.66 -6.34 -3.84
CA PRO A 33 -11.02 -4.93 -3.94
C PRO A 33 -12.27 -4.88 -4.81
N VAL A 34 -13.33 -4.31 -4.26
CA VAL A 34 -14.57 -4.06 -5.01
C VAL A 34 -14.19 -3.01 -6.06
N LEU A 35 -13.77 -3.49 -7.23
CA LEU A 35 -13.59 -2.67 -8.43
C LEU A 35 -14.96 -2.35 -9.06
N GLU A 36 -15.93 -1.98 -8.23
CA GLU A 36 -17.22 -1.52 -8.71
C GLU A 36 -17.13 -0.03 -8.99
N GLY A 37 -16.83 0.28 -10.24
CA GLY A 37 -16.97 1.62 -10.81
C GLY A 37 -15.66 2.41 -10.92
N GLU A 38 -15.68 3.37 -11.79
CA GLU A 38 -14.67 4.42 -11.87
C GLU A 38 -14.72 5.22 -10.56
N ILE A 39 -13.72 5.03 -9.71
CA ILE A 39 -13.56 5.88 -8.52
C ILE A 39 -12.98 7.20 -9.04
N ASN A 40 -13.78 8.24 -9.03
CA ASN A 40 -13.27 9.58 -9.28
C ASN A 40 -12.20 9.90 -8.24
N LEU A 41 -11.04 10.34 -8.72
CA LEU A 41 -9.97 10.78 -7.84
C LEU A 41 -10.52 11.93 -6.95
N PRO A 42 -10.47 11.81 -5.62
CA PRO A 42 -10.93 12.88 -4.75
C PRO A 42 -10.09 14.14 -4.95
N ASN A 43 -10.69 15.30 -4.76
CA ASN A 43 -9.93 16.55 -4.71
C ASN A 43 -9.08 16.54 -3.44
N PHE A 44 -7.77 16.61 -3.60
CA PHE A 44 -6.84 16.66 -2.48
C PHE A 44 -5.83 17.80 -2.61
N THR A 45 -5.23 18.13 -1.51
CA THR A 45 -4.11 19.06 -1.42
C THR A 45 -2.92 18.36 -0.78
N SER A 46 -1.76 18.50 -1.38
CA SER A 46 -0.51 17.95 -0.84
C SER A 46 0.65 18.93 -1.03
N TYR A 47 1.85 18.49 -0.71
CA TYR A 47 3.07 19.27 -0.86
C TYR A 47 4.08 18.51 -1.73
N ASP A 48 4.77 19.25 -2.59
CA ASP A 48 5.91 18.70 -3.33
C ASP A 48 6.98 18.23 -2.35
N PHE A 49 7.48 17.04 -2.59
CA PHE A 49 8.47 16.42 -1.71
C PHE A 49 9.79 17.21 -1.63
N PHE A 50 10.22 17.80 -2.74
CA PHE A 50 11.50 18.52 -2.82
C PHE A 50 11.35 19.98 -2.46
N SER A 51 10.48 20.73 -3.16
CA SER A 51 10.29 22.17 -3.01
C SER A 51 9.42 22.55 -1.81
N ASN A 52 8.60 21.64 -1.30
CA ASN A 52 7.59 21.88 -0.28
C ASN A 52 6.51 22.90 -0.70
N GLU A 53 6.36 23.12 -2.01
CA GLU A 53 5.28 23.92 -2.57
C GLU A 53 3.95 23.16 -2.49
N LYS A 54 2.89 23.90 -2.28
CA LYS A 54 1.53 23.34 -2.23
C LYS A 54 1.07 22.92 -3.62
N ILE A 55 0.49 21.74 -3.74
CA ILE A 55 0.00 21.15 -4.99
C ILE A 55 -1.46 20.77 -4.81
N PHE A 56 -2.28 21.11 -5.79
CA PHE A 56 -3.67 20.69 -5.89
C PHE A 56 -3.81 19.54 -6.90
N SER A 57 -4.73 18.61 -6.63
CA SER A 57 -4.99 17.46 -7.51
C SER A 57 -5.32 17.86 -8.94
N GLU A 58 -6.06 18.96 -9.13
CA GLU A 58 -6.47 19.50 -10.43
C GLU A 58 -5.27 19.98 -11.29
N GLU A 59 -4.21 20.45 -10.64
CA GLU A 59 -2.97 20.87 -11.33
C GLU A 59 -2.09 19.66 -11.70
N LEU A 60 -2.18 18.59 -10.88
CA LEU A 60 -1.37 17.40 -11.00
C LEU A 60 -1.89 16.49 -12.11
N ILE A 61 -3.21 16.31 -12.19
CA ILE A 61 -3.88 15.39 -13.09
C ILE A 61 -4.48 16.16 -14.26
N LYS A 62 -4.02 15.88 -15.45
CA LYS A 62 -4.52 16.51 -16.69
C LYS A 62 -5.34 15.48 -17.49
N GLU A 63 -6.46 15.94 -18.04
CA GLU A 63 -7.28 15.11 -18.91
C GLU A 63 -6.49 14.50 -20.08
N GLY A 64 -6.88 13.32 -20.50
CA GLY A 64 -6.26 12.61 -21.62
C GLY A 64 -4.87 12.00 -21.33
N SER A 65 -4.44 11.98 -20.07
CA SER A 65 -3.19 11.33 -19.64
C SER A 65 -3.47 10.21 -18.63
N TYR A 66 -2.68 9.13 -18.73
CA TYR A 66 -2.72 8.04 -17.75
C TYR A 66 -1.69 8.27 -16.65
N TYR A 67 -2.11 8.10 -15.42
CA TYR A 67 -1.28 8.25 -14.23
C TYR A 67 -1.25 6.95 -13.43
N ILE A 68 -0.09 6.64 -12.88
CA ILE A 68 0.09 5.58 -11.88
C ILE A 68 0.49 6.29 -10.59
N ILE A 69 -0.35 6.17 -9.57
CA ILE A 69 -0.05 6.69 -8.24
C ILE A 69 0.48 5.53 -7.40
N ASN A 70 1.68 5.69 -6.87
CA ASN A 70 2.34 4.70 -6.03
C ASN A 70 2.66 5.28 -4.65
N VAL A 71 2.21 4.60 -3.60
CA VAL A 71 2.54 4.94 -2.21
C VAL A 71 3.81 4.18 -1.82
N TRP A 72 4.81 4.89 -1.32
CA TRP A 72 6.11 4.32 -0.99
C TRP A 72 6.77 4.98 0.21
N ALA A 73 7.73 4.27 0.81
CA ALA A 73 8.58 4.82 1.85
C ALA A 73 9.96 4.15 1.82
N SER A 74 10.98 4.82 2.33
CA SER A 74 12.35 4.28 2.40
C SER A 74 12.46 3.06 3.32
N TRP A 75 11.62 2.97 4.33
CA TRP A 75 11.53 1.87 5.29
C TRP A 75 10.68 0.68 4.81
N CYS A 76 10.00 0.82 3.66
CA CYS A 76 9.09 -0.19 3.12
C CYS A 76 9.87 -1.24 2.31
N THR A 77 10.08 -2.42 2.87
CA THR A 77 10.81 -3.51 2.19
C THR A 77 10.15 -3.97 0.90
N PRO A 78 8.81 -4.21 0.82
CA PRO A 78 8.14 -4.52 -0.44
C PRO A 78 8.33 -3.45 -1.51
N CYS A 79 8.29 -2.17 -1.13
CA CYS A 79 8.50 -1.05 -2.06
C CYS A 79 9.88 -1.11 -2.73
N ARG A 80 10.90 -1.55 -2.00
CA ARG A 80 12.26 -1.73 -2.53
C ARG A 80 12.31 -2.85 -3.58
N VAL A 81 11.55 -3.93 -3.37
CA VAL A 81 11.50 -5.06 -4.31
C VAL A 81 10.81 -4.66 -5.61
N GLU A 82 9.69 -3.95 -5.55
CA GLU A 82 8.93 -3.53 -6.72
C GLU A 82 9.54 -2.33 -7.46
N HIS A 83 10.50 -1.63 -6.84
CA HIS A 83 11.07 -0.39 -7.38
C HIS A 83 11.70 -0.55 -8.77
N ASN A 84 12.35 -1.68 -9.03
CA ASN A 84 12.92 -1.99 -10.35
C ASN A 84 11.84 -2.07 -11.44
N PHE A 85 10.67 -2.60 -11.09
CA PHE A 85 9.53 -2.62 -12.01
C PHE A 85 9.04 -1.20 -12.29
N LEU A 86 8.90 -0.34 -11.27
CA LEU A 86 8.52 1.05 -11.45
C LEU A 86 9.54 1.81 -12.32
N MET A 87 10.84 1.55 -12.14
CA MET A 87 11.88 2.12 -13.01
C MET A 87 11.70 1.70 -14.47
N SER A 88 11.25 0.47 -14.75
CA SER A 88 10.98 0.02 -16.12
C SER A 88 9.79 0.73 -16.79
N LEU A 89 8.88 1.29 -15.98
CA LEU A 89 7.71 2.05 -16.45
C LEU A 89 8.03 3.51 -16.76
N LYS A 90 9.15 4.05 -16.29
CA LYS A 90 9.52 5.47 -16.41
C LYS A 90 9.43 6.03 -17.83
N ASN A 91 9.73 5.20 -18.83
CA ASN A 91 9.77 5.60 -20.24
C ASN A 91 8.52 5.14 -21.03
N LYS A 92 7.46 4.76 -20.35
CA LYS A 92 6.19 4.37 -20.96
C LYS A 92 5.22 5.56 -21.05
N ASN A 93 4.07 5.34 -21.69
CA ASN A 93 3.05 6.39 -21.90
C ASN A 93 2.23 6.76 -20.63
N PHE A 94 2.78 6.51 -19.45
CA PHE A 94 2.15 6.93 -18.19
C PHE A 94 3.05 7.84 -17.38
N LYS A 95 2.44 8.67 -16.57
CA LYS A 95 3.14 9.49 -15.57
C LYS A 95 3.06 8.80 -14.22
N LEU A 96 4.21 8.52 -13.62
CA LEU A 96 4.28 7.98 -12.27
C LEU A 96 4.31 9.13 -11.25
N ILE A 97 3.39 9.09 -10.30
CA ILE A 97 3.33 9.99 -9.15
C ILE A 97 3.64 9.18 -7.91
N GLY A 98 4.67 9.55 -7.17
CA GLY A 98 5.02 8.93 -5.90
C GLY A 98 4.39 9.67 -4.73
N ILE A 99 3.79 8.95 -3.79
CA ILE A 99 3.38 9.49 -2.50
C ILE A 99 4.31 8.95 -1.45
N ASN A 100 5.17 9.80 -0.89
CA ASN A 100 6.11 9.42 0.16
C ASN A 100 5.40 9.44 1.52
N TYR A 101 5.10 8.23 2.03
CA TYR A 101 4.23 7.99 3.17
C TYR A 101 5.01 7.92 4.48
N LYS A 102 4.71 8.82 5.41
CA LYS A 102 5.24 8.83 6.79
C LYS A 102 6.74 8.52 6.86
N ASP A 103 7.53 9.19 6.05
CA ASP A 103 8.94 8.89 5.88
C ASP A 103 9.86 10.03 6.34
N ASN A 104 11.09 9.69 6.64
CA ASN A 104 12.14 10.68 6.85
C ASN A 104 12.65 11.19 5.50
N LYS A 105 12.67 12.50 5.29
CA LYS A 105 13.07 13.11 4.02
C LYS A 105 14.47 12.69 3.56
N ASN A 106 15.44 12.63 4.48
CA ASN A 106 16.82 12.25 4.14
C ASN A 106 16.90 10.78 3.74
N SER A 107 16.21 9.89 4.46
CA SER A 107 16.17 8.46 4.15
C SER A 107 15.48 8.21 2.80
N ALA A 108 14.40 8.95 2.51
CA ALA A 108 13.71 8.88 1.22
C ALA A 108 14.61 9.38 0.06
N ILE A 109 15.39 10.44 0.27
CA ILE A 109 16.35 10.92 -0.73
C ILE A 109 17.43 9.87 -0.98
N LEU A 110 17.99 9.26 0.06
CA LEU A 110 19.00 8.20 -0.08
C LEU A 110 18.44 6.98 -0.83
N PHE A 111 17.19 6.59 -0.54
CA PHE A 111 16.51 5.53 -1.27
C PHE A 111 16.44 5.81 -2.77
N LEU A 112 16.03 7.05 -3.15
CA LEU A 112 15.96 7.45 -4.56
C LEU A 112 17.34 7.60 -5.22
N GLN A 113 18.37 7.96 -4.46
CA GLN A 113 19.74 8.02 -4.98
C GLN A 113 20.30 6.62 -5.25
N GLU A 114 19.99 5.66 -4.37
CA GLU A 114 20.45 4.27 -4.50
C GLU A 114 19.73 3.53 -5.65
N LEU A 115 18.41 3.65 -5.75
CA LEU A 115 17.59 2.84 -6.63
C LEU A 115 17.10 3.57 -7.90
N GLY A 116 17.37 4.87 -7.98
CA GLY A 116 16.86 5.74 -9.04
C GLY A 116 15.49 6.35 -8.69
N ASN A 117 15.06 7.32 -9.49
CA ASN A 117 13.77 7.98 -9.33
C ASN A 117 12.86 7.69 -10.53
N PRO A 118 11.82 6.85 -10.38
CA PRO A 118 10.86 6.56 -11.46
C PRO A 118 9.78 7.65 -11.61
N TYR A 119 9.59 8.48 -10.59
CA TYR A 119 8.45 9.39 -10.48
C TYR A 119 8.66 10.69 -11.26
N SER A 120 7.63 11.13 -11.96
CA SER A 120 7.57 12.46 -12.58
C SER A 120 7.28 13.56 -11.54
N LYS A 121 6.60 13.21 -10.46
CA LYS A 121 6.29 14.06 -9.32
C LYS A 121 6.24 13.23 -8.05
N ILE A 122 6.70 13.80 -6.94
CA ILE A 122 6.62 13.14 -5.62
C ILE A 122 5.89 14.08 -4.67
N LEU A 123 4.87 13.54 -4.00
CA LEU A 123 4.09 14.23 -2.98
C LEU A 123 4.53 13.75 -1.60
N SER A 124 4.52 14.67 -0.64
CA SER A 124 4.85 14.38 0.76
C SER A 124 3.59 14.12 1.57
N ASP A 125 3.47 12.93 2.14
CA ASP A 125 2.36 12.53 3.01
C ASP A 125 2.86 12.23 4.43
N LYS A 126 3.25 13.28 5.16
CA LYS A 126 3.85 13.17 6.50
C LYS A 126 2.92 12.53 7.53
N ASN A 127 1.63 12.75 7.39
CA ASN A 127 0.62 12.27 8.33
C ASN A 127 -0.07 10.98 7.87
N GLY A 128 0.11 10.57 6.61
CA GLY A 128 -0.55 9.44 6.00
C GLY A 128 -2.01 9.68 5.62
N THR A 129 -2.46 10.93 5.67
CA THR A 129 -3.85 11.30 5.38
C THR A 129 -4.16 11.13 3.91
N LEU A 130 -3.27 11.61 3.03
CA LEU A 130 -3.46 11.52 1.58
C LEU A 130 -3.55 10.07 1.11
N SER A 131 -2.67 9.21 1.61
CA SER A 131 -2.69 7.77 1.25
C SER A 131 -4.01 7.11 1.63
N ILE A 132 -4.55 7.43 2.82
CA ILE A 132 -5.85 6.91 3.28
C ILE A 132 -7.00 7.44 2.40
N GLU A 133 -7.02 8.72 2.07
CA GLU A 133 -8.03 9.34 1.20
C GLU A 133 -8.05 8.72 -0.20
N LEU A 134 -6.89 8.26 -0.68
CA LEU A 134 -6.73 7.56 -1.95
C LEU A 134 -6.96 6.04 -1.86
N GLY A 135 -7.36 5.53 -0.69
CA GLY A 135 -7.71 4.12 -0.48
C GLY A 135 -6.52 3.18 -0.25
N ALA A 136 -5.33 3.72 0.04
CA ALA A 136 -4.16 2.93 0.41
C ALA A 136 -4.08 2.75 1.93
N TYR A 137 -4.47 1.56 2.44
CA TYR A 137 -4.43 1.20 3.87
C TYR A 137 -4.12 -0.28 4.08
#